data_6b0957bbba9341b6cbb235f058a2a601
#
_entry.id   6b0957bbba9341b6cbb235f058a2a601
#
_cell.length_a   1.000
_cell.length_b   1.000
_cell.length_c   1.000
_cell.angle_alpha   90.00
_cell.angle_beta   90.00
_cell.angle_gamma   90.00
#
_symmetry.space_group_name_H-M   'P 1'
#
loop_
_entity.id
_entity.type
_entity.pdbx_description
1 polymer ?
#
loop_
_entity_poly.entity_id
_entity_poly.type
_entity_poly.pdbx_seq_one_letter_code
_entity_poly.pdbx_strand_id
1 'polypeptide(L)'
;GTETDGSVVCPASANGLAGLKPTVGLVSRSGIVPISHSQDTAGPMARTVRDVAILLGAMAGADPEDPATAAATNDGQSKLHADYTKFLDPAGLKGARLGVVRKYFGFSDAVDQLMDTLLGEMKRAGAEIVDPADIPTIGKFDDSELTVFYYELKADLAAYLTRRGSSSVKSLKDVIDFNERNRTREMPYFGQDIFLKSEQKGPLTSKEYLDALALNHQLTRAEGIDFITDKFKLDALVAPTGGPAWVTDLLNGDHSTGGSSSAAAVAGYPNINVTAGYLWGLPVGISFFGRAWSEPTLLKIAYGFEQLTKARQKPRFLPTVDLPA
;
A
#
# COMPACT_ATOMS: atom_id res chain seq x y z
N GLY A 1 -5.69 8.30 4.21
CA GLY A 1 -5.74 7.02 4.95
C GLY A 1 -4.40 6.67 5.56
N THR A 2 -4.36 5.52 6.22
CA THR A 2 -3.12 4.93 6.73
C THR A 2 -2.96 3.53 6.14
N GLU A 3 -1.73 3.10 5.96
CA GLU A 3 -1.43 1.77 5.40
C GLU A 3 -0.26 1.14 6.14
N THR A 4 -0.45 -0.12 6.52
CA THR A 4 0.61 -1.04 6.89
C THR A 4 0.92 -1.96 5.70
N ASP A 5 -0.11 -2.62 5.13
CA ASP A 5 -0.06 -3.33 3.85
C ASP A 5 -1.42 -3.22 3.14
N GLY A 6 -1.47 -2.47 2.04
CA GLY A 6 -2.63 -2.30 1.18
C GLY A 6 -3.68 -1.28 1.62
N SER A 7 -3.67 -0.81 2.87
CA SER A 7 -4.82 -0.09 3.46
C SER A 7 -5.07 1.33 2.94
N VAL A 8 -4.22 1.87 2.05
CA VAL A 8 -4.47 3.06 1.22
C VAL A 8 -4.82 2.64 -0.20
N VAL A 9 -4.00 1.78 -0.81
CA VAL A 9 -4.17 1.45 -2.24
C VAL A 9 -5.38 0.56 -2.50
N CYS A 10 -5.65 -0.43 -1.62
CA CYS A 10 -6.80 -1.34 -1.79
C CYS A 10 -8.15 -0.62 -1.64
N PRO A 11 -8.42 0.16 -0.56
CA PRO A 11 -9.67 0.91 -0.49
C PRO A 11 -9.76 2.01 -1.55
N ALA A 12 -8.66 2.61 -1.99
CA ALA A 12 -8.67 3.52 -3.12
C ALA A 12 -9.14 2.82 -4.40
N SER A 13 -8.63 1.61 -4.69
CA SER A 13 -9.07 0.78 -5.81
C SER A 13 -10.56 0.46 -5.72
N ALA A 14 -11.01 -0.09 -4.59
CA ALA A 14 -12.40 -0.50 -4.38
C ALA A 14 -13.41 0.66 -4.47
N ASN A 15 -12.97 1.90 -4.24
CA ASN A 15 -13.81 3.11 -4.30
C ASN A 15 -13.61 3.94 -5.57
N GLY A 16 -12.84 3.48 -6.56
CA GLY A 16 -12.56 4.21 -7.79
C GLY A 16 -11.86 5.54 -7.55
N LEU A 17 -10.86 5.54 -6.67
CA LEU A 17 -10.04 6.68 -6.29
C LEU A 17 -8.59 6.48 -6.73
N ALA A 18 -7.84 7.56 -6.81
CA ALA A 18 -6.38 7.51 -6.76
C ALA A 18 -5.92 7.48 -5.29
N GLY A 19 -4.94 6.64 -4.97
CA GLY A 19 -4.38 6.54 -3.63
C GLY A 19 -2.88 6.26 -3.67
N LEU A 20 -2.09 7.00 -2.91
CA LEU A 20 -0.65 6.83 -2.83
C LEU A 20 -0.24 6.43 -1.42
N LYS A 21 0.36 5.25 -1.27
CA LYS A 21 1.18 4.90 -0.12
C LYS A 21 2.59 5.42 -0.37
N PRO A 22 3.06 6.44 0.35
CA PRO A 22 4.41 6.96 0.13
C PRO A 22 5.48 6.05 0.74
N THR A 23 6.74 6.37 0.47
CA THR A 23 7.88 5.81 1.19
C THR A 23 7.73 6.06 2.68
N VAL A 24 8.00 5.05 3.51
CA VAL A 24 8.02 5.19 4.97
C VAL A 24 9.02 6.29 5.37
N GLY A 25 8.54 7.27 6.13
CA GLY A 25 9.30 8.44 6.52
C GLY A 25 9.14 9.67 5.61
N LEU A 26 8.41 9.58 4.50
CA LEU A 26 8.04 10.79 3.73
C LEU A 26 6.95 11.61 4.43
N VAL A 27 6.03 10.93 5.10
CA VAL A 27 4.95 11.52 5.89
C VAL A 27 5.07 11.03 7.33
N SER A 28 4.92 11.94 8.29
CA SER A 28 4.96 11.60 9.72
C SER A 28 3.84 10.65 10.11
N ARG A 29 4.15 9.75 11.06
CA ARG A 29 3.20 8.81 11.69
C ARG A 29 2.79 9.27 13.09
N SER A 30 3.22 10.44 13.54
CA SER A 30 2.83 10.99 14.85
C SER A 30 1.32 11.09 14.97
N GLY A 31 0.76 10.52 16.05
CA GLY A 31 -0.68 10.51 16.29
C GLY A 31 -1.46 9.41 15.55
N ILE A 32 -0.82 8.61 14.70
CA ILE A 32 -1.43 7.45 14.04
C ILE A 32 -1.40 6.26 15.00
N VAL A 33 -2.52 5.54 15.10
CA VAL A 33 -2.56 4.27 15.85
C VAL A 33 -1.70 3.24 15.11
N PRO A 34 -0.67 2.69 15.74
CA PRO A 34 0.29 1.84 15.03
C PRO A 34 -0.19 0.40 14.86
N ILE A 35 0.31 -0.24 13.80
CA ILE A 35 0.39 -1.69 13.66
C ILE A 35 1.87 -2.10 13.62
N SER A 36 2.67 -1.45 12.78
CA SER A 36 4.05 -1.83 12.53
C SER A 36 4.86 -0.62 12.06
N HIS A 37 5.78 -0.11 12.89
CA HIS A 37 6.56 1.07 12.57
C HIS A 37 7.51 0.89 11.37
N SER A 38 7.81 -0.35 10.98
CA SER A 38 8.62 -0.62 9.78
C SER A 38 7.85 -0.44 8.47
N GLN A 39 6.50 -0.48 8.51
CA GLN A 39 5.64 -0.41 7.33
C GLN A 39 4.59 0.71 7.37
N ASP A 40 4.11 1.09 8.56
CA ASP A 40 3.05 2.10 8.72
C ASP A 40 3.42 3.43 8.04
N THR A 41 2.46 3.99 7.33
CA THR A 41 2.51 5.35 6.82
C THR A 41 1.11 5.93 6.64
N ALA A 42 0.98 7.25 6.62
CA ALA A 42 -0.20 7.91 6.07
C ALA A 42 -0.01 8.12 4.57
N GLY A 43 -1.12 8.10 3.83
CA GLY A 43 -1.12 8.33 2.39
C GLY A 43 -2.37 9.06 1.91
N PRO A 44 -2.24 9.96 0.91
CA PRO A 44 -3.37 10.67 0.33
C PRO A 44 -4.24 9.72 -0.50
N MET A 45 -5.56 9.86 -0.37
CA MET A 45 -6.56 9.31 -1.27
C MET A 45 -7.46 10.43 -1.79
N ALA A 46 -7.67 10.49 -3.10
CA ALA A 46 -8.45 11.53 -3.74
C ALA A 46 -9.09 11.05 -5.04
N ARG A 47 -9.90 11.89 -5.67
CA ARG A 47 -10.57 11.52 -6.93
C ARG A 47 -9.65 11.54 -8.14
N THR A 48 -8.54 12.27 -8.07
CA THR A 48 -7.58 12.42 -9.17
C THR A 48 -6.15 12.32 -8.67
N VAL A 49 -5.21 11.93 -9.54
CA VAL A 49 -3.77 11.92 -9.24
C VAL A 49 -3.27 13.34 -8.91
N ARG A 50 -3.85 14.39 -9.52
CA ARG A 50 -3.52 15.78 -9.20
C ARG A 50 -3.86 16.10 -7.73
N ASP A 51 -5.06 15.74 -7.27
CA ASP A 51 -5.46 15.99 -5.88
C ASP A 51 -4.60 15.19 -4.89
N VAL A 52 -4.20 13.95 -5.26
CA VAL A 52 -3.23 13.15 -4.49
C VAL A 52 -1.90 13.89 -4.37
N ALA A 53 -1.38 14.46 -5.46
CA ALA A 53 -0.12 15.21 -5.45
C ALA A 53 -0.20 16.49 -4.59
N ILE A 54 -1.32 17.22 -4.65
CA ILE A 54 -1.56 18.41 -3.80
C ILE A 54 -1.56 18.00 -2.32
N LEU A 55 -2.33 16.94 -1.99
CA LEU A 55 -2.45 16.49 -0.61
C LEU A 55 -1.13 15.93 -0.08
N LEU A 56 -0.37 15.20 -0.91
CA LEU A 56 0.98 14.73 -0.54
C LEU A 56 1.90 15.90 -0.18
N GLY A 57 1.88 16.99 -0.96
CA GLY A 57 2.67 18.19 -0.66
C GLY A 57 2.33 18.83 0.69
N ALA A 58 1.06 18.75 1.09
CA ALA A 58 0.62 19.24 2.41
C ALA A 58 0.96 18.29 3.56
N MET A 59 1.15 16.98 3.28
CA MET A 59 1.41 15.95 4.30
C MET A 59 2.89 15.66 4.49
N ALA A 60 3.70 15.77 3.43
CA ALA A 60 5.11 15.43 3.44
C ALA A 60 5.92 16.43 4.27
N GLY A 61 6.78 15.92 5.15
CA GLY A 61 7.59 16.80 6.00
C GLY A 61 8.39 16.03 7.05
N ALA A 62 9.45 16.68 7.54
CA ALA A 62 10.20 16.18 8.68
C ALA A 62 9.44 16.48 9.97
N ASP A 63 9.40 15.49 10.86
CA ASP A 63 8.77 15.60 12.18
C ASP A 63 9.71 15.03 13.25
N PRO A 64 10.15 15.85 14.21
CA PRO A 64 11.00 15.37 15.30
C PRO A 64 10.34 14.26 16.17
N GLU A 65 9.02 14.18 16.17
CA GLU A 65 8.25 13.15 16.88
C GLU A 65 8.23 11.80 16.16
N ASP A 66 8.59 11.77 14.86
CA ASP A 66 8.71 10.54 14.06
C ASP A 66 10.12 10.41 13.47
N PRO A 67 11.03 9.63 14.10
CA PRO A 67 12.41 9.47 13.65
C PRO A 67 12.57 8.97 12.21
N ALA A 68 11.56 8.26 11.65
CA ALA A 68 11.64 7.77 10.27
C ALA A 68 11.69 8.93 9.26
N THR A 69 11.11 10.09 9.60
CA THR A 69 11.11 11.27 8.71
C THR A 69 12.50 11.87 8.51
N ALA A 70 13.45 11.57 9.38
CA ALA A 70 14.83 12.00 9.20
C ALA A 70 15.46 11.43 7.92
N ALA A 71 15.05 10.25 7.47
CA ALA A 71 15.53 9.64 6.23
C ALA A 71 15.24 10.49 4.98
N ALA A 72 14.19 11.30 5.02
CA ALA A 72 13.83 12.20 3.92
C ALA A 72 14.79 13.40 3.76
N THR A 73 15.65 13.68 4.75
CA THR A 73 16.51 14.89 4.81
C THR A 73 18.00 14.59 5.01
N ASN A 74 18.38 13.37 5.42
CA ASN A 74 19.72 13.08 5.96
C ASN A 74 20.85 12.97 4.92
N ASP A 75 20.58 12.79 3.63
CA ASP A 75 21.62 12.50 2.62
C ASP A 75 22.16 13.75 1.90
N GLY A 76 21.97 14.93 2.45
CA GLY A 76 22.38 16.19 1.80
C GLY A 76 21.52 16.57 0.58
N GLN A 77 20.63 15.69 0.16
CA GLN A 77 19.61 15.93 -0.86
C GLN A 77 18.23 15.65 -0.26
N SER A 78 17.46 16.71 0.01
CA SER A 78 16.10 16.55 0.50
C SER A 78 15.25 15.75 -0.50
N LYS A 79 14.57 14.71 -0.02
CA LYS A 79 13.55 13.97 -0.75
C LYS A 79 12.17 14.65 -0.65
N LEU A 80 12.08 15.67 0.20
CA LEU A 80 10.86 16.45 0.41
C LEU A 80 10.67 17.48 -0.71
N HIS A 81 9.46 17.55 -1.21
CA HIS A 81 9.05 18.58 -2.15
C HIS A 81 7.84 19.33 -1.59
N ALA A 82 7.90 20.66 -1.58
CA ALA A 82 6.77 21.49 -1.17
C ALA A 82 5.59 21.40 -2.15
N ASP A 83 5.87 21.09 -3.42
CA ASP A 83 4.88 20.94 -4.47
C ASP A 83 5.17 19.70 -5.32
N TYR A 84 4.34 18.67 -5.16
CA TYR A 84 4.40 17.45 -5.99
C TYR A 84 3.65 17.59 -7.31
N THR A 85 2.85 18.64 -7.50
CA THR A 85 2.14 18.86 -8.77
C THR A 85 3.07 19.17 -9.93
N LYS A 86 4.28 19.64 -9.65
CA LYS A 86 5.33 19.90 -10.66
C LYS A 86 5.80 18.64 -11.41
N PHE A 87 5.52 17.45 -10.85
CA PHE A 87 5.86 16.17 -11.48
C PHE A 87 4.75 15.62 -12.38
N LEU A 88 3.58 16.26 -12.41
CA LEU A 88 2.45 15.81 -13.21
C LEU A 88 2.68 16.17 -14.69
N ASP A 89 2.82 15.13 -15.50
CA ASP A 89 3.04 15.23 -16.94
C ASP A 89 1.97 14.40 -17.68
N PRO A 90 1.11 15.03 -18.50
CA PRO A 90 0.13 14.28 -19.31
C PRO A 90 0.79 13.26 -20.27
N ALA A 91 2.04 13.53 -20.69
CA ALA A 91 2.84 12.61 -21.50
C ALA A 91 3.73 11.68 -20.66
N GLY A 92 3.48 11.55 -19.37
CA GLY A 92 4.33 10.84 -18.40
C GLY A 92 4.56 9.35 -18.67
N LEU A 93 3.78 8.74 -19.56
CA LEU A 93 3.99 7.38 -20.06
C LEU A 93 5.04 7.32 -21.19
N LYS A 94 5.26 8.40 -21.91
CA LYS A 94 6.19 8.40 -23.06
C LYS A 94 7.63 8.19 -22.58
N GLY A 95 8.23 7.09 -23.05
CA GLY A 95 9.57 6.67 -22.65
C GLY A 95 9.68 6.06 -21.26
N ALA A 96 8.58 5.97 -20.50
CA ALA A 96 8.56 5.26 -19.22
C ALA A 96 8.75 3.75 -19.44
N ARG A 97 9.66 3.15 -18.69
CA ARG A 97 9.97 1.72 -18.77
C ARG A 97 9.30 0.97 -17.61
N LEU A 98 8.24 0.22 -17.93
CA LEU A 98 7.34 -0.40 -16.96
C LEU A 98 7.51 -1.92 -16.96
N GLY A 99 7.74 -2.49 -15.77
CA GLY A 99 7.85 -3.93 -15.56
C GLY A 99 6.54 -4.54 -15.09
N VAL A 100 5.99 -5.50 -15.83
CA VAL A 100 4.74 -6.18 -15.47
C VAL A 100 5.02 -7.34 -14.52
N VAL A 101 4.45 -7.28 -13.31
CA VAL A 101 4.61 -8.33 -12.30
C VAL A 101 3.48 -9.35 -12.46
N ARG A 102 3.69 -10.33 -13.35
CA ARG A 102 2.67 -11.35 -13.70
C ARG A 102 2.29 -12.26 -12.54
N LYS A 103 3.13 -12.41 -11.54
CA LYS A 103 2.80 -13.16 -10.32
C LYS A 103 1.61 -12.60 -9.53
N TYR A 104 1.23 -11.35 -9.75
CA TYR A 104 0.03 -10.73 -9.17
C TYR A 104 -1.22 -10.86 -10.05
N PHE A 105 -1.16 -11.56 -11.16
CA PHE A 105 -2.26 -11.86 -12.06
C PHE A 105 -2.82 -13.27 -11.79
N GLY A 106 -3.82 -13.70 -12.55
CA GLY A 106 -4.35 -15.06 -12.54
C GLY A 106 -5.45 -15.32 -11.49
N PHE A 107 -5.84 -14.34 -10.70
CA PHE A 107 -6.93 -14.49 -9.74
C PHE A 107 -8.31 -14.18 -10.35
N SER A 108 -8.35 -13.51 -11.50
CA SER A 108 -9.60 -13.18 -12.23
C SER A 108 -9.30 -12.89 -13.70
N ASP A 109 -9.84 -13.72 -14.60
CA ASP A 109 -9.67 -13.54 -16.05
C ASP A 109 -10.16 -12.17 -16.53
N ALA A 110 -11.24 -11.64 -15.94
CA ALA A 110 -11.78 -10.33 -16.32
C ALA A 110 -10.84 -9.18 -15.91
N VAL A 111 -10.17 -9.28 -14.75
CA VAL A 111 -9.14 -8.32 -14.33
C VAL A 111 -7.94 -8.43 -15.24
N ASP A 112 -7.48 -9.63 -15.55
CA ASP A 112 -6.32 -9.87 -16.41
C ASP A 112 -6.54 -9.31 -17.82
N GLN A 113 -7.70 -9.52 -18.43
CA GLN A 113 -8.09 -8.97 -19.73
C GLN A 113 -8.13 -7.43 -19.73
N LEU A 114 -8.67 -6.83 -18.66
CA LEU A 114 -8.64 -5.38 -18.48
C LEU A 114 -7.20 -4.87 -18.43
N MET A 115 -6.35 -5.50 -17.60
CA MET A 115 -4.93 -5.11 -17.47
C MET A 115 -4.18 -5.26 -18.79
N ASP A 116 -4.34 -6.37 -19.53
CA ASP A 116 -3.68 -6.59 -20.82
C ASP A 116 -4.08 -5.54 -21.85
N THR A 117 -5.36 -5.14 -21.86
CA THR A 117 -5.84 -4.04 -22.71
C THR A 117 -5.12 -2.73 -22.36
N LEU A 118 -5.02 -2.40 -21.08
CA LEU A 118 -4.38 -1.17 -20.61
C LEU A 118 -2.86 -1.17 -20.84
N LEU A 119 -2.18 -2.31 -20.68
CA LEU A 119 -0.77 -2.48 -21.04
C LEU A 119 -0.55 -2.16 -22.54
N GLY A 120 -1.47 -2.64 -23.40
CA GLY A 120 -1.48 -2.32 -24.82
C GLY A 120 -1.67 -0.82 -25.11
N GLU A 121 -2.55 -0.14 -24.35
CA GLU A 121 -2.76 1.30 -24.46
C GLU A 121 -1.54 2.11 -24.01
N MET A 122 -0.95 1.75 -22.87
CA MET A 122 0.28 2.40 -22.38
C MET A 122 1.44 2.24 -23.37
N LYS A 123 1.58 1.06 -24.00
CA LYS A 123 2.56 0.83 -25.05
C LYS A 123 2.31 1.73 -26.27
N ARG A 124 1.05 1.89 -26.71
CA ARG A 124 0.70 2.83 -27.80
C ARG A 124 0.94 4.29 -27.43
N ALA A 125 0.84 4.64 -26.16
CA ALA A 125 1.18 5.96 -25.63
C ALA A 125 2.70 6.20 -25.49
N GLY A 126 3.52 5.22 -25.83
CA GLY A 126 4.98 5.31 -25.90
C GLY A 126 5.71 4.79 -24.67
N ALA A 127 5.05 4.04 -23.79
CA ALA A 127 5.73 3.31 -22.73
C ALA A 127 6.45 2.07 -23.27
N GLU A 128 7.60 1.75 -22.69
CA GLU A 128 8.29 0.48 -22.90
C GLU A 128 7.80 -0.54 -21.86
N ILE A 129 7.16 -1.60 -22.33
CA ILE A 129 6.62 -2.66 -21.45
C ILE A 129 7.59 -3.83 -21.43
N VAL A 130 8.09 -4.16 -20.23
CA VAL A 130 8.88 -5.37 -19.95
C VAL A 130 7.95 -6.40 -19.27
N ASP A 131 7.64 -7.47 -19.98
CA ASP A 131 6.63 -8.45 -19.58
C ASP A 131 7.12 -9.89 -19.87
N PRO A 132 7.31 -10.76 -18.86
CA PRO A 132 7.20 -10.47 -17.43
C PRO A 132 8.42 -9.78 -16.82
N ALA A 133 8.20 -9.06 -15.72
CA ALA A 133 9.23 -8.53 -14.83
C ALA A 133 8.89 -8.92 -13.37
N ASP A 134 8.80 -10.21 -13.13
CA ASP A 134 8.38 -10.76 -11.85
C ASP A 134 9.43 -10.55 -10.75
N ILE A 135 8.96 -10.13 -9.59
CA ILE A 135 9.75 -10.11 -8.35
C ILE A 135 9.95 -11.58 -7.91
N PRO A 136 11.20 -12.07 -7.82
CA PRO A 136 11.46 -13.50 -7.59
C PRO A 136 10.98 -14.00 -6.22
N THR A 137 10.85 -13.09 -5.28
CA THR A 137 10.65 -13.36 -3.85
C THR A 137 9.19 -13.22 -3.37
N ILE A 138 8.24 -12.90 -4.26
CA ILE A 138 6.81 -12.87 -3.92
C ILE A 138 6.38 -14.19 -3.29
N GLY A 139 5.65 -14.11 -2.15
CA GLY A 139 5.18 -15.25 -1.36
C GLY A 139 6.24 -15.90 -0.46
N LYS A 140 7.43 -15.29 -0.32
CA LYS A 140 8.49 -15.81 0.56
C LYS A 140 8.69 -15.00 1.84
N PHE A 141 8.04 -13.85 1.97
CA PHE A 141 8.17 -12.96 3.12
C PHE A 141 6.92 -12.86 3.99
N ASP A 142 5.84 -13.54 3.63
CA ASP A 142 4.55 -13.44 4.32
C ASP A 142 4.65 -13.84 5.80
N ASP A 143 5.33 -14.93 6.12
CA ASP A 143 5.53 -15.38 7.51
C ASP A 143 6.44 -14.44 8.31
N SER A 144 7.48 -13.90 7.67
CA SER A 144 8.40 -12.95 8.33
C SER A 144 7.75 -11.59 8.52
N GLU A 145 6.91 -11.14 7.59
CA GLU A 145 6.10 -9.93 7.75
C GLU A 145 5.16 -10.06 8.95
N LEU A 146 4.40 -11.15 9.02
CA LEU A 146 3.47 -11.39 10.12
C LEU A 146 4.20 -11.48 11.47
N THR A 147 5.41 -12.06 11.48
CA THR A 147 6.27 -12.09 12.68
C THR A 147 6.63 -10.67 13.12
N VAL A 148 7.06 -9.81 12.20
CA VAL A 148 7.37 -8.40 12.49
C VAL A 148 6.15 -7.68 13.06
N PHE A 149 4.96 -7.86 12.46
CA PHE A 149 3.71 -7.26 12.96
C PHE A 149 3.40 -7.66 14.41
N TYR A 150 3.56 -8.92 14.77
CA TYR A 150 3.30 -9.36 16.14
C TYR A 150 4.19 -8.66 17.16
N TYR A 151 5.47 -8.46 16.86
CA TYR A 151 6.40 -7.77 17.76
C TYR A 151 6.14 -6.27 17.84
N GLU A 152 6.01 -5.64 16.68
CA GLU A 152 5.88 -4.19 16.58
C GLU A 152 4.53 -3.71 17.13
N LEU A 153 3.41 -4.40 16.85
CA LEU A 153 2.10 -4.06 17.39
C LEU A 153 2.13 -3.93 18.92
N LYS A 154 2.74 -4.90 19.61
CA LYS A 154 2.82 -4.87 21.08
C LYS A 154 3.61 -3.67 21.58
N ALA A 155 4.78 -3.44 21.03
CA ALA A 155 5.69 -2.37 21.45
C ALA A 155 5.14 -0.98 21.10
N ASP A 156 4.71 -0.80 19.88
CA ASP A 156 4.30 0.49 19.34
C ASP A 156 2.97 0.95 19.90
N LEU A 157 2.00 0.03 20.09
CA LEU A 157 0.71 0.37 20.70
C LEU A 157 0.90 0.82 22.15
N ALA A 158 1.78 0.16 22.92
CA ALA A 158 2.09 0.58 24.28
C ALA A 158 2.73 1.98 24.34
N ALA A 159 3.66 2.27 23.41
CA ALA A 159 4.28 3.58 23.28
C ALA A 159 3.26 4.66 22.87
N TYR A 160 2.39 4.37 21.90
CA TYR A 160 1.32 5.25 21.46
C TYR A 160 0.34 5.60 22.61
N LEU A 161 -0.16 4.59 23.31
CA LEU A 161 -1.11 4.77 24.42
C LEU A 161 -0.49 5.55 25.58
N THR A 162 0.79 5.32 25.87
CA THR A 162 1.54 6.06 26.91
C THR A 162 1.66 7.54 26.53
N ARG A 163 2.01 7.84 25.28
CA ARG A 163 2.13 9.22 24.79
C ARG A 163 0.79 9.96 24.77
N ARG A 164 -0.28 9.29 24.41
CA ARG A 164 -1.63 9.85 24.42
C ARG A 164 -2.14 10.27 25.80
N GLY A 165 -1.71 9.61 26.85
CA GLY A 165 -1.67 10.13 28.21
C GLY A 165 -2.93 10.06 29.06
N SER A 166 -4.12 9.72 28.71
CA SER A 166 -5.30 9.92 29.58
C SER A 166 -6.21 8.73 29.81
N SER A 167 -5.79 7.53 29.45
CA SER A 167 -6.64 6.35 29.51
C SER A 167 -6.16 5.37 30.59
N SER A 168 -7.08 4.58 31.14
CA SER A 168 -6.75 3.37 31.91
C SER A 168 -6.17 2.26 31.03
N VAL A 169 -6.27 2.38 29.69
CA VAL A 169 -5.73 1.45 28.70
C VAL A 169 -4.35 1.95 28.27
N LYS A 170 -3.28 1.21 28.58
CA LYS A 170 -1.88 1.60 28.36
C LYS A 170 -1.07 0.57 27.59
N SER A 171 -1.62 -0.62 27.38
CA SER A 171 -0.92 -1.75 26.76
C SER A 171 -1.84 -2.56 25.87
N LEU A 172 -1.26 -3.42 25.04
CA LEU A 172 -2.03 -4.41 24.27
C LEU A 172 -2.81 -5.35 25.19
N LYS A 173 -2.21 -5.72 26.32
CA LYS A 173 -2.91 -6.54 27.33
C LYS A 173 -4.18 -5.86 27.85
N ASP A 174 -4.15 -4.56 28.12
CA ASP A 174 -5.33 -3.83 28.59
C ASP A 174 -6.44 -3.82 27.51
N VAL A 175 -6.06 -3.72 26.22
CA VAL A 175 -7.01 -3.85 25.10
C VAL A 175 -7.62 -5.25 25.05
N ILE A 176 -6.79 -6.29 25.18
CA ILE A 176 -7.25 -7.69 25.23
C ILE A 176 -8.24 -7.89 26.36
N ASP A 177 -7.91 -7.42 27.56
CA ASP A 177 -8.75 -7.56 28.73
C ASP A 177 -10.07 -6.76 28.60
N PHE A 178 -10.02 -5.59 27.93
CA PHE A 178 -11.23 -4.82 27.61
C PHE A 178 -12.13 -5.59 26.65
N ASN A 179 -11.60 -6.12 25.57
CA ASN A 179 -12.34 -6.88 24.59
C ASN A 179 -12.98 -8.13 25.21
N GLU A 180 -12.24 -8.86 26.08
CA GLU A 180 -12.81 -10.02 26.77
C GLU A 180 -13.98 -9.63 27.70
N ARG A 181 -13.87 -8.55 28.46
CA ARG A 181 -14.98 -8.07 29.31
C ARG A 181 -16.20 -7.63 28.52
N ASN A 182 -15.99 -7.21 27.26
CA ASN A 182 -17.04 -6.72 26.36
C ASN A 182 -17.28 -7.66 25.17
N ARG A 183 -16.93 -8.95 25.29
CA ARG A 183 -16.89 -9.94 24.19
C ARG A 183 -18.15 -9.96 23.33
N THR A 184 -19.33 -9.94 23.94
CA THR A 184 -20.61 -9.97 23.23
C THR A 184 -20.85 -8.76 22.34
N ARG A 185 -20.21 -7.64 22.65
CA ARG A 185 -20.30 -6.37 21.90
C ARG A 185 -19.14 -6.20 20.91
N GLU A 186 -17.91 -6.50 21.36
CA GLU A 186 -16.69 -6.22 20.60
C GLU A 186 -16.30 -7.37 19.66
N MET A 187 -16.69 -8.60 19.96
CA MET A 187 -16.30 -9.81 19.22
C MET A 187 -17.51 -10.71 18.88
N PRO A 188 -18.62 -10.17 18.30
CA PRO A 188 -19.79 -10.98 17.99
C PRO A 188 -19.58 -11.97 16.83
N TYR A 189 -18.58 -11.73 15.95
CA TYR A 189 -18.34 -12.51 14.74
C TYR A 189 -16.97 -13.19 14.71
N PHE A 190 -15.91 -12.55 15.23
CA PHE A 190 -14.56 -13.10 15.28
C PHE A 190 -13.86 -12.67 16.58
N GLY A 191 -12.76 -13.34 16.91
CA GLY A 191 -12.01 -13.11 18.14
C GLY A 191 -10.83 -12.13 17.94
N GLN A 192 -9.84 -12.24 18.83
CA GLN A 192 -8.65 -11.36 18.88
C GLN A 192 -7.34 -12.17 18.86
N ASP A 193 -7.27 -13.22 18.04
CA ASP A 193 -6.14 -14.14 17.98
C ASP A 193 -4.82 -13.45 17.62
N ILE A 194 -4.86 -12.43 16.75
CA ILE A 194 -3.69 -11.60 16.39
C ILE A 194 -3.14 -10.89 17.63
N PHE A 195 -4.00 -10.27 18.43
CA PHE A 195 -3.60 -9.59 19.67
C PHE A 195 -3.00 -10.56 20.68
N LEU A 196 -3.62 -11.75 20.83
CA LEU A 196 -3.12 -12.79 21.73
C LEU A 196 -1.72 -13.29 21.31
N LYS A 197 -1.49 -13.50 20.01
CA LYS A 197 -0.18 -13.86 19.47
C LYS A 197 0.86 -12.75 19.67
N SER A 198 0.47 -11.50 19.43
CA SER A 198 1.34 -10.34 19.65
C SER A 198 1.72 -10.18 21.13
N GLU A 199 0.76 -10.36 22.06
CA GLU A 199 1.04 -10.23 23.50
C GLU A 199 2.06 -11.25 24.00
N GLN A 200 2.17 -12.42 23.37
CA GLN A 200 3.17 -13.45 23.71
C GLN A 200 4.59 -13.09 23.25
N LYS A 201 4.76 -12.09 22.39
CA LYS A 201 6.08 -11.74 21.85
C LYS A 201 6.94 -11.00 22.87
N GLY A 202 8.26 -11.19 22.73
CA GLY A 202 9.30 -10.53 23.52
C GLY A 202 9.59 -9.09 23.09
N PRO A 203 10.71 -8.51 23.53
CA PRO A 203 11.12 -7.16 23.12
C PRO A 203 11.63 -7.13 21.68
N LEU A 204 11.67 -5.91 21.07
CA LEU A 204 12.20 -5.68 19.72
C LEU A 204 13.71 -6.00 19.56
N THR A 205 14.39 -6.36 20.63
CA THR A 205 15.77 -6.87 20.62
C THR A 205 15.86 -8.39 20.47
N SER A 206 14.71 -9.09 20.41
CA SER A 206 14.66 -10.54 20.23
C SER A 206 15.23 -10.95 18.87
N LYS A 207 16.02 -12.04 18.87
CA LYS A 207 16.63 -12.55 17.62
C LYS A 207 15.58 -12.89 16.57
N GLU A 208 14.46 -13.50 16.94
CA GLU A 208 13.35 -13.83 16.05
C GLU A 208 12.84 -12.58 15.28
N TYR A 209 12.66 -11.47 15.99
CA TYR A 209 12.22 -10.21 15.38
C TYR A 209 13.27 -9.62 14.44
N LEU A 210 14.53 -9.54 14.91
CA LEU A 210 15.61 -8.96 14.12
C LEU A 210 15.89 -9.76 12.84
N ASP A 211 15.86 -11.09 12.91
CA ASP A 211 16.02 -11.98 11.75
C ASP A 211 14.85 -11.81 10.76
N ALA A 212 13.60 -11.74 11.26
CA ALA A 212 12.42 -11.55 10.42
C ALA A 212 12.43 -10.19 9.71
N LEU A 213 12.77 -9.12 10.41
CA LEU A 213 12.88 -7.79 9.82
C LEU A 213 14.01 -7.70 8.76
N ALA A 214 15.16 -8.30 9.06
CA ALA A 214 16.27 -8.39 8.10
C ALA A 214 15.87 -9.19 6.85
N LEU A 215 15.17 -10.31 7.03
CA LEU A 215 14.67 -11.15 5.94
C LEU A 215 13.65 -10.38 5.08
N ASN A 216 12.72 -9.65 5.69
CA ASN A 216 11.78 -8.79 4.99
C ASN A 216 12.50 -7.81 4.06
N HIS A 217 13.49 -7.07 4.58
CA HIS A 217 14.25 -6.12 3.78
C HIS A 217 15.07 -6.79 2.68
N GLN A 218 15.69 -7.94 2.96
CA GLN A 218 16.45 -8.69 1.97
C GLN A 218 15.55 -9.12 0.80
N LEU A 219 14.43 -9.77 1.10
CA LEU A 219 13.54 -10.35 0.10
C LEU A 219 12.77 -9.30 -0.70
N THR A 220 12.38 -8.17 -0.09
CA THR A 220 11.55 -7.17 -0.77
C THR A 220 12.34 -6.04 -1.43
N ARG A 221 13.53 -5.73 -0.91
CA ARG A 221 14.43 -4.69 -1.46
C ARG A 221 15.50 -5.32 -2.35
N ALA A 222 16.62 -5.77 -1.77
CA ALA A 222 17.82 -6.19 -2.50
C ALA A 222 17.57 -7.38 -3.45
N GLU A 223 16.77 -8.35 -3.07
CA GLU A 223 16.40 -9.53 -3.90
C GLU A 223 15.01 -9.36 -4.56
N GLY A 224 14.30 -8.29 -4.24
CA GLY A 224 12.95 -7.97 -4.68
C GLY A 224 12.89 -6.84 -5.69
N ILE A 225 12.30 -5.71 -5.25
CA ILE A 225 12.02 -4.54 -6.08
C ILE A 225 13.31 -3.96 -6.68
N ASP A 226 14.36 -3.79 -5.86
CA ASP A 226 15.61 -3.21 -6.35
C ASP A 226 16.27 -4.09 -7.39
N PHE A 227 16.32 -5.42 -7.14
CA PHE A 227 16.88 -6.38 -8.08
C PHE A 227 16.22 -6.32 -9.45
N ILE A 228 14.88 -6.39 -9.49
CA ILE A 228 14.15 -6.45 -10.76
C ILE A 228 14.20 -5.10 -11.49
N THR A 229 14.18 -4.01 -10.74
CA THR A 229 14.31 -2.65 -11.27
C THR A 229 15.68 -2.44 -11.92
N ASP A 230 16.76 -2.87 -11.27
CA ASP A 230 18.12 -2.79 -11.83
C ASP A 230 18.31 -3.68 -13.05
N LYS A 231 17.84 -4.93 -12.94
CA LYS A 231 17.98 -5.94 -14.01
C LYS A 231 17.39 -5.46 -15.34
N PHE A 232 16.25 -4.79 -15.28
CA PHE A 232 15.52 -4.34 -16.46
C PHE A 232 15.55 -2.82 -16.66
N LYS A 233 16.22 -2.07 -15.78
CA LYS A 233 16.29 -0.59 -15.79
C LYS A 233 14.89 0.03 -15.81
N LEU A 234 14.04 -0.39 -14.89
CA LEU A 234 12.64 0.03 -14.84
C LEU A 234 12.50 1.37 -14.12
N ASP A 235 11.54 2.18 -14.58
CA ASP A 235 11.05 3.36 -13.86
C ASP A 235 10.02 3.00 -12.81
N ALA A 236 9.18 1.98 -13.09
CA ALA A 236 8.20 1.46 -12.16
C ALA A 236 7.84 0.01 -12.48
N LEU A 237 7.29 -0.68 -11.49
CA LEU A 237 6.58 -1.94 -11.62
C LEU A 237 5.08 -1.68 -11.74
N VAL A 238 4.35 -2.56 -12.42
CA VAL A 238 2.92 -2.44 -12.64
C VAL A 238 2.21 -3.77 -12.42
N ALA A 239 1.05 -3.72 -11.73
CA ALA A 239 0.20 -4.87 -11.46
C ALA A 239 -1.25 -4.42 -11.23
N PRO A 240 -2.27 -5.32 -11.30
CA PRO A 240 -3.58 -5.01 -10.77
C PRO A 240 -3.48 -4.72 -9.27
N THR A 241 -4.16 -3.69 -8.78
CA THR A 241 -4.16 -3.40 -7.33
C THR A 241 -4.86 -4.50 -6.55
N GLY A 242 -5.94 -5.03 -7.11
CA GLY A 242 -6.73 -6.14 -6.57
C GLY A 242 -7.97 -6.39 -7.42
N GLY A 243 -8.86 -7.25 -6.94
CA GLY A 243 -10.16 -7.49 -7.56
C GLY A 243 -11.17 -6.36 -7.32
N PRO A 244 -12.39 -6.47 -7.91
CA PRO A 244 -13.52 -5.60 -7.58
C PRO A 244 -13.91 -5.74 -6.11
N ALA A 245 -14.61 -4.74 -5.58
CA ALA A 245 -15.17 -4.80 -4.23
C ALA A 245 -16.11 -6.01 -4.09
N TRP A 246 -16.18 -6.58 -2.89
CA TRP A 246 -16.99 -7.75 -2.54
C TRP A 246 -17.99 -7.41 -1.44
N VAL A 247 -18.96 -8.29 -1.24
CA VAL A 247 -19.92 -8.18 -0.16
C VAL A 247 -19.27 -8.62 1.15
N THR A 248 -19.43 -7.84 2.22
CA THR A 248 -19.00 -8.24 3.56
C THR A 248 -19.76 -9.50 3.99
N ASP A 249 -19.04 -10.58 4.29
CA ASP A 249 -19.61 -11.84 4.77
C ASP A 249 -19.14 -12.10 6.22
N LEU A 250 -20.06 -11.89 7.16
CA LEU A 250 -19.80 -12.04 8.58
C LEU A 250 -19.70 -13.50 9.05
N LEU A 251 -20.10 -14.47 8.21
CA LEU A 251 -20.09 -15.90 8.55
C LEU A 251 -18.90 -16.62 7.96
N ASN A 252 -18.59 -16.38 6.69
CA ASN A 252 -17.56 -17.11 5.95
C ASN A 252 -16.26 -16.28 5.79
N GLY A 253 -16.28 -15.00 6.18
CA GLY A 253 -15.20 -14.07 5.98
C GLY A 253 -15.23 -13.39 4.61
N ASP A 254 -14.39 -12.39 4.43
CA ASP A 254 -14.32 -11.59 3.20
C ASP A 254 -13.77 -12.39 2.02
N HIS A 255 -14.42 -12.26 0.85
CA HIS A 255 -13.98 -12.86 -0.39
C HIS A 255 -13.00 -11.92 -1.14
N SER A 256 -11.87 -11.66 -0.52
CA SER A 256 -10.79 -10.89 -1.15
C SER A 256 -10.06 -11.71 -2.20
N THR A 257 -10.01 -11.21 -3.43
CA THR A 257 -9.32 -11.89 -4.54
C THR A 257 -8.16 -11.04 -5.04
N GLY A 258 -6.95 -11.56 -4.86
CA GLY A 258 -5.72 -10.93 -5.34
C GLY A 258 -5.35 -9.62 -4.67
N GLY A 259 -4.10 -9.22 -4.82
CA GLY A 259 -3.55 -7.97 -4.33
C GLY A 259 -2.08 -7.84 -4.71
N SER A 260 -1.57 -6.61 -4.84
CA SER A 260 -0.17 -6.36 -5.21
C SER A 260 0.55 -5.40 -4.26
N SER A 261 0.00 -5.18 -3.06
CA SER A 261 0.54 -4.20 -2.12
C SER A 261 1.80 -4.68 -1.38
N SER A 262 1.86 -5.98 -1.03
CA SER A 262 2.78 -6.50 0.00
C SER A 262 4.26 -6.26 -0.30
N ALA A 263 4.73 -6.45 -1.54
CA ALA A 263 6.15 -6.23 -1.83
C ALA A 263 6.59 -4.78 -1.56
N ALA A 264 5.76 -3.79 -1.94
CA ALA A 264 6.05 -2.38 -1.68
C ALA A 264 5.81 -2.00 -0.21
N ALA A 265 4.82 -2.59 0.44
CA ALA A 265 4.53 -2.39 1.85
C ALA A 265 5.68 -2.86 2.74
N VAL A 266 6.09 -4.12 2.61
CA VAL A 266 7.18 -4.74 3.39
C VAL A 266 8.54 -4.07 3.11
N ALA A 267 8.77 -3.62 1.87
CA ALA A 267 9.94 -2.82 1.55
C ALA A 267 9.93 -1.42 2.18
N GLY A 268 8.77 -0.90 2.60
CA GLY A 268 8.59 0.49 2.98
C GLY A 268 8.66 1.45 1.77
N TYR A 269 8.42 0.96 0.56
CA TYR A 269 8.54 1.67 -0.72
C TYR A 269 7.19 2.19 -1.23
N PRO A 270 7.17 3.20 -2.11
CA PRO A 270 5.92 3.82 -2.54
C PRO A 270 5.14 2.95 -3.52
N ASN A 271 3.80 3.08 -3.43
CA ASN A 271 2.85 2.45 -4.33
C ASN A 271 1.68 3.41 -4.59
N ILE A 272 1.34 3.64 -5.85
CA ILE A 272 0.18 4.46 -6.23
C ILE A 272 -0.83 3.63 -7.02
N ASN A 273 -2.07 3.62 -6.53
CA ASN A 273 -3.23 3.10 -7.23
C ASN A 273 -3.92 4.19 -8.06
N VAL A 274 -4.33 3.84 -9.27
CA VAL A 274 -5.19 4.67 -10.13
C VAL A 274 -6.34 3.79 -10.64
N THR A 275 -7.54 4.38 -10.81
CA THR A 275 -8.67 3.65 -11.40
C THR A 275 -8.33 3.17 -12.81
N ALA A 276 -8.33 1.85 -13.00
CA ALA A 276 -8.05 1.19 -14.28
C ALA A 276 -9.29 1.09 -15.17
N GLY A 277 -10.43 0.78 -14.56
CA GLY A 277 -11.70 0.57 -15.24
C GLY A 277 -12.79 0.06 -14.30
N TYR A 278 -13.79 -0.57 -14.87
CA TYR A 278 -14.94 -1.10 -14.14
C TYR A 278 -15.28 -2.50 -14.65
N LEU A 279 -15.53 -3.40 -13.73
CA LEU A 279 -16.09 -4.73 -14.01
C LEU A 279 -17.43 -4.83 -13.31
N TRP A 280 -18.49 -5.11 -14.05
CA TRP A 280 -19.89 -5.15 -13.55
C TRP A 280 -20.30 -3.91 -12.77
N GLY A 281 -19.81 -2.75 -13.18
CA GLY A 281 -20.08 -1.47 -12.51
C GLY A 281 -19.25 -1.20 -11.26
N LEU A 282 -18.37 -2.13 -10.84
CA LEU A 282 -17.45 -1.99 -9.72
C LEU A 282 -16.07 -1.55 -10.22
N PRO A 283 -15.41 -0.59 -9.56
CA PRO A 283 -14.09 -0.13 -9.99
C PRO A 283 -12.99 -1.17 -9.72
N VAL A 284 -12.00 -1.17 -10.59
CA VAL A 284 -10.76 -1.93 -10.46
C VAL A 284 -9.60 -0.96 -10.62
N GLY A 285 -8.56 -1.11 -9.81
CA GLY A 285 -7.37 -0.28 -9.83
C GLY A 285 -6.15 -0.96 -10.47
N ILE A 286 -5.24 -0.13 -10.97
CA ILE A 286 -3.89 -0.50 -11.38
C ILE A 286 -2.90 0.18 -10.44
N SER A 287 -1.92 -0.58 -9.96
CA SER A 287 -0.84 -0.11 -9.10
C SER A 287 0.43 0.13 -9.90
N PHE A 288 1.07 1.28 -9.65
CA PHE A 288 2.44 1.57 -10.04
C PHE A 288 3.28 1.70 -8.77
N PHE A 289 4.35 0.93 -8.65
CA PHE A 289 5.21 0.95 -7.48
C PHE A 289 6.68 0.84 -7.87
N GLY A 290 7.57 1.26 -6.98
CA GLY A 290 8.98 1.34 -7.30
C GLY A 290 9.86 1.44 -6.07
N ARG A 291 11.09 1.92 -6.25
CA ARG A 291 12.07 2.09 -5.19
C ARG A 291 11.68 3.18 -4.20
N ALA A 292 12.33 3.17 -3.03
CA ALA A 292 12.22 4.27 -2.08
C ALA A 292 12.43 5.63 -2.76
N TRP A 293 11.59 6.59 -2.40
CA TRP A 293 11.66 7.99 -2.88
C TRP A 293 11.34 8.18 -4.37
N SER A 294 10.70 7.21 -5.01
CA SER A 294 10.28 7.30 -6.41
C SER A 294 8.92 7.98 -6.62
N GLU A 295 8.31 8.59 -5.60
CA GLU A 295 7.03 9.29 -5.72
C GLU A 295 6.96 10.27 -6.90
N PRO A 296 7.99 11.08 -7.22
CA PRO A 296 7.98 11.94 -8.39
C PRO A 296 7.76 11.19 -9.70
N THR A 297 8.45 10.06 -9.87
CA THR A 297 8.34 9.19 -11.05
C THR A 297 6.98 8.50 -11.11
N LEU A 298 6.52 7.97 -9.97
CA LEU A 298 5.22 7.30 -9.89
C LEU A 298 4.06 8.26 -10.15
N LEU A 299 4.10 9.49 -9.62
CA LEU A 299 3.11 10.53 -9.89
C LEU A 299 3.08 10.92 -11.37
N LYS A 300 4.25 11.05 -12.00
CA LYS A 300 4.36 11.32 -13.45
C LYS A 300 3.68 10.23 -14.28
N ILE A 301 4.00 8.96 -14.01
CA ILE A 301 3.46 7.80 -14.71
C ILE A 301 1.94 7.68 -14.47
N ALA A 302 1.52 7.73 -13.19
CA ALA A 302 0.13 7.62 -12.78
C ALA A 302 -0.74 8.74 -13.39
N TYR A 303 -0.23 9.97 -13.43
CA TYR A 303 -0.92 11.08 -14.07
C TYR A 303 -1.04 10.90 -15.57
N GLY A 304 0.04 10.49 -16.25
CA GLY A 304 0.00 10.16 -17.68
C GLY A 304 -1.02 9.06 -17.98
N PHE A 305 -1.08 8.01 -17.15
CA PHE A 305 -2.07 6.94 -17.25
C PHE A 305 -3.50 7.45 -17.04
N GLU A 306 -3.74 8.27 -16.00
CA GLU A 306 -5.05 8.88 -15.74
C GLU A 306 -5.53 9.74 -16.91
N GLN A 307 -4.65 10.54 -17.50
CA GLN A 307 -4.97 11.40 -18.66
C GLN A 307 -5.23 10.60 -19.94
N LEU A 308 -4.53 9.47 -20.11
CA LEU A 308 -4.73 8.56 -21.24
C LEU A 308 -6.11 7.90 -21.18
N THR A 309 -6.45 7.32 -20.01
CA THR A 309 -7.63 6.46 -19.89
C THR A 309 -8.89 7.20 -19.49
N LYS A 310 -8.78 8.22 -18.64
CA LYS A 310 -9.91 8.94 -18.01
C LYS A 310 -10.96 7.96 -17.47
N ALA A 311 -10.50 6.84 -16.95
CA ALA A 311 -11.35 5.70 -16.61
C ALA A 311 -12.34 5.97 -15.47
N ARG A 312 -11.99 6.89 -14.55
CA ARG A 312 -12.81 7.17 -13.37
C ARG A 312 -14.19 7.70 -13.72
N GLN A 313 -15.23 7.06 -13.17
CA GLN A 313 -16.63 7.46 -13.28
C GLN A 313 -17.19 7.93 -11.92
N LYS A 314 -18.25 8.71 -11.97
CA LYS A 314 -18.99 9.07 -10.75
C LYS A 314 -19.77 7.84 -10.23
N PRO A 315 -19.84 7.61 -8.90
CA PRO A 315 -20.65 6.54 -8.34
C PRO A 315 -22.14 6.69 -8.76
N ARG A 316 -22.74 5.57 -9.11
CA ARG A 316 -24.16 5.50 -9.49
C ARG A 316 -25.08 5.13 -8.32
N PHE A 317 -24.48 4.67 -7.19
CA PHE A 317 -25.20 4.23 -5.98
C PHE A 317 -26.29 3.19 -6.29
N LEU A 318 -25.93 2.20 -7.10
CA LEU A 318 -26.85 1.13 -7.48
C LEU A 318 -27.17 0.23 -6.27
N PRO A 319 -28.42 -0.29 -6.18
CA PRO A 319 -28.81 -1.20 -5.09
C PRO A 319 -28.14 -2.58 -5.21
N THR A 320 -27.62 -2.93 -6.38
CA THR A 320 -26.93 -4.20 -6.67
C THR A 320 -25.87 -4.00 -7.76
N VAL A 321 -25.03 -5.02 -7.97
CA VAL A 321 -24.05 -5.03 -9.05
C VAL A 321 -24.75 -4.98 -10.43
N ASP A 322 -24.10 -4.29 -11.38
CA ASP A 322 -24.57 -4.16 -12.76
C ASP A 322 -24.00 -5.30 -13.60
N LEU A 323 -24.73 -6.42 -13.65
CA LEU A 323 -24.33 -7.56 -14.47
C LEU A 323 -24.74 -7.32 -15.93
N PRO A 324 -23.89 -7.65 -16.91
CA PRO A 324 -24.30 -7.68 -18.31
C PRO A 324 -25.41 -8.71 -18.52
N ALA A 325 -26.38 -8.37 -19.38
CA ALA A 325 -27.47 -9.25 -19.75
C ALA A 325 -26.99 -10.45 -20.59
#